data_0a2c5e156a1842b105663e9544e0ab23
#
_entry.id   0a2c5e156a1842b105663e9544e0ab23
#
_cell.length_a   1.000
_cell.length_b   1.000
_cell.length_c   1.000
_cell.angle_alpha   90.00
_cell.angle_beta   90.00
_cell.angle_gamma   90.00
#
_symmetry.space_group_name_H-M   'P 1'
#
loop_
_entity.id
_entity.type
_entity.pdbx_description
1 polymer ?
#
loop_
_entity_poly.entity_id
_entity_poly.type
_entity_poly.pdbx_seq_one_letter_code
_entity_poly.pdbx_strand_id
1 'polypeptide(L)'
;KALGEGIRVVETRKGSELVGMRYEPPFRYAEPQGGPAWQVIDADFVSLDSGSGLVHLAPAFGEDDFRVCKEKGMGFLQLMKPDGTFPDEVTDFAGRFCKDADRDIIRNLRTRGVLFKEEVYRHDYPFCWRAMEDPLIQYARRSWFIRTTQEIERVKANNQAVHWEPEHIKSGRMGQFLEGNVDWALSRERFWGTPLPIWKNDETGAVESVGSVAEILERNPDAFAHFEKAKAADPTLQDHLMVHKPWIDSVSWTKDGEPGVYRRVPEVIDCWFDSGCMPFAQWGFPHQNADGFEGAFPADFITEAVDQTRGWFYSLMTISSLMFPERAHPHPFENCVVLGLMTDEKGKKLSKRDKNYTDPLVLMDRVGADAVRWALYAGTVPGQSTRFFDDAATDAVREFLLKIWNVYSFFVTYANIDRWTAAAARPALNDRPDMDRWVLAELDATVRAVRQELDGYKSHMAVRHLLGFVDGLSNWYVRRSRARFW
;
A
#
# COMPACT_ATOMS: atom_id res chain seq x y z
N LYS A 1 33.43 -21.12 -16.58
CA LYS A 1 32.22 -20.91 -17.45
C LYS A 1 32.22 -19.49 -18.05
N ALA A 2 32.42 -18.43 -17.25
CA ALA A 2 32.38 -17.04 -17.73
C ALA A 2 33.43 -16.70 -18.80
N LEU A 3 34.58 -17.35 -18.77
CA LEU A 3 35.71 -17.08 -19.68
C LEU A 3 35.70 -17.93 -20.98
N GLY A 4 34.76 -18.88 -21.10
CA GLY A 4 34.65 -19.77 -22.29
C GLY A 4 35.58 -20.99 -22.24
N GLU A 5 35.71 -21.69 -23.38
CA GLU A 5 36.55 -22.86 -23.53
C GLU A 5 37.99 -22.47 -23.93
N GLY A 6 38.95 -23.34 -23.65
CA GLY A 6 40.34 -23.15 -24.04
C GLY A 6 41.21 -22.37 -23.07
N ILE A 7 40.70 -22.04 -21.88
CA ILE A 7 41.49 -21.40 -20.82
C ILE A 7 42.30 -22.42 -20.03
N ARG A 8 43.50 -22.02 -19.59
CA ARG A 8 44.30 -22.76 -18.64
C ARG A 8 44.25 -22.08 -17.28
N VAL A 9 43.80 -22.79 -16.25
CA VAL A 9 43.87 -22.31 -14.87
C VAL A 9 45.34 -22.27 -14.44
N VAL A 10 45.84 -21.10 -14.12
CA VAL A 10 47.23 -20.89 -13.69
C VAL A 10 47.30 -20.95 -12.15
N GLU A 11 46.30 -20.43 -11.47
CA GLU A 11 46.26 -20.34 -10.03
C GLU A 11 44.81 -20.33 -9.53
N THR A 12 44.58 -20.85 -8.33
CA THR A 12 43.29 -20.79 -7.61
C THR A 12 43.50 -20.12 -6.27
N ARG A 13 42.71 -19.11 -5.98
CA ARG A 13 42.75 -18.38 -4.71
C ARG A 13 41.37 -18.33 -4.08
N LYS A 14 41.29 -18.20 -2.73
CA LYS A 14 40.06 -17.89 -2.04
C LYS A 14 39.69 -16.44 -2.26
N GLY A 15 38.39 -16.12 -2.34
CA GLY A 15 37.92 -14.75 -2.48
C GLY A 15 38.41 -13.83 -1.33
N SER A 16 38.52 -14.37 -0.11
CA SER A 16 39.07 -13.66 1.04
C SER A 16 40.52 -13.17 0.86
N GLU A 17 41.32 -13.84 0.04
CA GLU A 17 42.71 -13.45 -0.26
C GLU A 17 42.77 -12.25 -1.23
N LEU A 18 41.65 -11.94 -1.90
CA LEU A 18 41.54 -10.82 -2.82
C LEU A 18 41.10 -9.55 -2.14
N VAL A 19 40.49 -9.64 -0.94
CA VAL A 19 39.99 -8.49 -0.19
C VAL A 19 41.12 -7.49 0.10
N GLY A 20 40.87 -6.20 -0.19
CA GLY A 20 41.83 -5.13 -0.06
C GLY A 20 42.73 -4.90 -1.27
N MET A 21 42.70 -5.82 -2.29
CA MET A 21 43.44 -5.58 -3.55
C MET A 21 42.88 -4.34 -4.25
N ARG A 22 43.77 -3.47 -4.72
CA ARG A 22 43.41 -2.27 -5.48
C ARG A 22 43.48 -2.54 -6.97
N TYR A 23 42.64 -1.86 -7.72
CA TYR A 23 42.64 -1.93 -9.20
C TYR A 23 42.47 -0.52 -9.79
N GLU A 24 42.90 -0.37 -11.04
CA GLU A 24 42.63 0.83 -11.82
C GLU A 24 41.24 0.74 -12.45
N PRO A 25 40.35 1.73 -12.22
CA PRO A 25 39.03 1.69 -12.80
C PRO A 25 39.05 1.84 -14.33
N PRO A 26 38.07 1.28 -15.04
CA PRO A 26 38.00 1.42 -16.52
C PRO A 26 37.87 2.90 -16.95
N PHE A 27 37.23 3.72 -16.15
CA PHE A 27 37.08 5.17 -16.32
C PHE A 27 37.37 5.89 -15.01
N ARG A 28 37.98 7.08 -15.09
CA ARG A 28 38.29 7.89 -13.91
C ARG A 28 38.00 9.36 -14.18
N TYR A 29 36.71 9.70 -14.28
CA TYR A 29 36.28 11.09 -14.51
C TYR A 29 36.23 11.90 -13.22
N ALA A 30 35.98 11.28 -12.08
CA ALA A 30 35.99 11.90 -10.77
C ALA A 30 36.35 10.88 -9.68
N GLU A 31 36.72 11.38 -8.50
CA GLU A 31 37.04 10.55 -7.33
C GLU A 31 35.84 10.38 -6.42
N PRO A 32 35.51 9.13 -5.97
CA PRO A 32 34.52 8.90 -4.96
C PRO A 32 34.81 9.64 -3.66
N GLN A 33 33.75 10.15 -3.01
CA GLN A 33 33.85 10.94 -1.79
C GLN A 33 33.46 10.09 -0.56
N GLY A 34 34.05 10.39 0.59
CA GLY A 34 33.65 9.85 1.89
C GLY A 34 34.31 8.51 2.27
N GLY A 35 35.22 7.98 1.47
CA GLY A 35 35.93 6.73 1.80
C GLY A 35 36.85 6.22 0.69
N PRO A 36 37.52 5.08 0.92
CA PRO A 36 38.35 4.42 -0.10
C PRO A 36 37.50 3.94 -1.29
N ALA A 37 38.16 3.80 -2.45
CA ALA A 37 37.56 3.30 -3.66
C ALA A 37 38.54 2.39 -4.42
N TRP A 38 38.07 1.82 -5.52
CA TRP A 38 38.86 1.03 -6.46
C TRP A 38 39.58 -0.14 -5.79
N GLN A 39 38.89 -0.84 -4.90
CA GLN A 39 39.41 -2.02 -4.21
C GLN A 39 38.36 -3.14 -4.11
N VAL A 40 38.85 -4.35 -3.96
CA VAL A 40 38.02 -5.54 -3.75
C VAL A 40 37.55 -5.58 -2.29
N ILE A 41 36.25 -5.79 -2.09
CA ILE A 41 35.63 -6.01 -0.79
C ILE A 41 34.83 -7.32 -0.81
N ASP A 42 34.56 -7.89 0.36
CA ASP A 42 33.68 -9.05 0.49
C ASP A 42 32.20 -8.62 0.57
N ALA A 43 31.33 -9.44 -0.01
CA ALA A 43 29.88 -9.26 0.05
C ALA A 43 29.17 -10.61 0.12
N ASP A 44 28.08 -10.67 0.88
CA ASP A 44 27.32 -11.89 1.19
C ASP A 44 26.51 -12.45 0.01
N PHE A 45 26.19 -11.62 -0.97
CA PHE A 45 25.42 -12.00 -2.16
C PHE A 45 26.29 -12.53 -3.33
N VAL A 46 27.60 -12.54 -3.21
CA VAL A 46 28.49 -13.06 -4.29
C VAL A 46 28.54 -14.58 -4.23
N SER A 47 28.12 -15.22 -5.31
CA SER A 47 28.02 -16.67 -5.47
C SER A 47 29.06 -17.18 -6.49
N LEU A 48 29.47 -18.46 -6.34
CA LEU A 48 30.27 -19.18 -7.32
C LEU A 48 29.42 -19.94 -8.36
N ASP A 49 28.10 -19.97 -8.18
CA ASP A 49 27.19 -20.76 -9.02
C ASP A 49 26.95 -20.08 -10.39
N SER A 50 27.11 -18.76 -10.41
CA SER A 50 26.94 -17.94 -11.62
C SER A 50 28.04 -16.88 -11.75
N GLY A 51 28.28 -16.41 -12.98
CA GLY A 51 29.25 -15.34 -13.25
C GLY A 51 30.70 -15.74 -13.03
N SER A 52 31.51 -14.77 -12.60
CA SER A 52 32.96 -14.91 -12.41
C SER A 52 33.38 -15.05 -10.92
N GLY A 53 32.43 -14.93 -9.97
CA GLY A 53 32.76 -14.83 -8.55
C GLY A 53 33.26 -13.43 -8.14
N LEU A 54 33.30 -12.47 -9.08
CA LEU A 54 33.58 -11.06 -8.86
C LEU A 54 32.44 -10.24 -9.44
N VAL A 55 31.88 -9.31 -8.65
CA VAL A 55 30.78 -8.43 -9.03
C VAL A 55 31.22 -6.98 -8.94
N HIS A 56 30.94 -6.19 -9.98
CA HIS A 56 31.15 -4.76 -9.94
C HIS A 56 30.09 -4.11 -9.05
N LEU A 57 30.52 -3.30 -8.08
CA LEU A 57 29.65 -2.58 -7.17
C LEU A 57 29.52 -1.12 -7.59
N ALA A 58 28.30 -0.65 -7.75
CA ALA A 58 27.95 0.72 -8.09
C ALA A 58 26.96 1.30 -7.07
N PRO A 59 27.43 1.85 -5.93
CA PRO A 59 26.58 2.26 -4.79
C PRO A 59 25.55 3.33 -5.13
N ALA A 60 25.72 4.07 -6.22
CA ALA A 60 24.74 5.04 -6.69
C ALA A 60 23.59 4.43 -7.51
N PHE A 61 23.69 3.14 -7.90
CA PHE A 61 22.78 2.51 -8.88
C PHE A 61 22.25 1.14 -8.47
N GLY A 62 22.69 0.60 -7.34
CA GLY A 62 22.20 -0.66 -6.78
C GLY A 62 21.95 -0.57 -5.28
N GLU A 63 20.84 -1.13 -4.80
CA GLU A 63 20.48 -1.11 -3.37
C GLU A 63 21.44 -1.95 -2.54
N ASP A 64 21.72 -3.19 -2.96
CA ASP A 64 22.70 -4.07 -2.30
C ASP A 64 24.11 -3.49 -2.37
N ASP A 65 24.48 -2.90 -3.51
CA ASP A 65 25.77 -2.22 -3.70
C ASP A 65 25.90 -1.06 -2.72
N PHE A 66 24.85 -0.24 -2.57
CA PHE A 66 24.83 0.86 -1.62
C PHE A 66 24.96 0.35 -0.19
N ARG A 67 24.19 -0.66 0.20
CA ARG A 67 24.23 -1.24 1.55
C ARG A 67 25.63 -1.71 1.92
N VAL A 68 26.20 -2.58 1.10
CA VAL A 68 27.54 -3.15 1.37
C VAL A 68 28.61 -2.08 1.35
N CYS A 69 28.59 -1.15 0.39
CA CYS A 69 29.57 -0.07 0.33
C CYS A 69 29.48 0.86 1.55
N LYS A 70 28.28 1.15 2.03
CA LYS A 70 28.04 1.93 3.26
C LYS A 70 28.56 1.20 4.50
N GLU A 71 28.24 -0.08 4.66
CA GLU A 71 28.73 -0.91 5.79
C GLU A 71 30.25 -0.99 5.84
N LYS A 72 30.91 -1.07 4.68
CA LYS A 72 32.38 -1.13 4.56
C LYS A 72 33.05 0.25 4.52
N GLY A 73 32.28 1.34 4.63
CA GLY A 73 32.81 2.70 4.61
C GLY A 73 33.47 3.11 3.28
N MET A 74 32.98 2.54 2.16
CA MET A 74 33.50 2.85 0.83
C MET A 74 33.02 4.22 0.35
N GLY A 75 33.82 4.84 -0.53
CA GLY A 75 33.48 6.12 -1.16
C GLY A 75 32.26 6.01 -2.09
N PHE A 76 31.54 7.12 -2.22
CA PHE A 76 30.34 7.26 -3.04
C PHE A 76 30.59 8.18 -4.23
N LEU A 77 30.18 7.78 -5.42
CA LEU A 77 30.28 8.58 -6.66
C LEU A 77 29.03 8.37 -7.51
N GLN A 78 28.42 9.48 -7.93
CA GLN A 78 27.26 9.46 -8.84
C GLN A 78 27.55 10.37 -10.03
N LEU A 79 27.83 9.78 -11.18
CA LEU A 79 28.13 10.48 -12.45
C LEU A 79 26.94 10.36 -13.41
N MET A 80 25.74 10.74 -12.94
CA MET A 80 24.53 10.83 -13.75
C MET A 80 23.64 11.93 -13.21
N LYS A 81 23.05 12.72 -14.11
CA LYS A 81 22.03 13.73 -13.76
C LYS A 81 20.66 13.09 -13.55
N PRO A 82 19.69 13.79 -12.92
CA PRO A 82 18.33 13.26 -12.68
C PRO A 82 17.57 12.90 -13.95
N ASP A 83 17.91 13.49 -15.10
CA ASP A 83 17.35 13.19 -16.42
C ASP A 83 18.00 11.97 -17.10
N GLY A 84 18.95 11.31 -16.44
CA GLY A 84 19.67 10.16 -16.96
C GLY A 84 20.80 10.49 -17.92
N THR A 85 21.17 11.77 -18.06
CA THR A 85 22.31 12.18 -18.88
C THR A 85 23.60 12.22 -18.08
N PHE A 86 24.74 12.04 -18.74
CA PHE A 86 26.03 12.21 -18.11
C PHE A 86 26.34 13.68 -17.87
N PRO A 87 26.90 14.06 -16.69
CA PRO A 87 27.37 15.42 -16.41
C PRO A 87 28.64 15.76 -17.20
N ASP A 88 29.04 17.03 -17.16
CA ASP A 88 30.14 17.57 -17.96
C ASP A 88 31.52 16.97 -17.57
N GLU A 89 31.65 16.49 -16.33
CA GLU A 89 32.84 15.78 -15.85
C GLU A 89 33.10 14.47 -16.61
N VAL A 90 32.06 13.86 -17.17
CA VAL A 90 32.17 12.65 -18.00
C VAL A 90 32.47 13.07 -19.43
N THR A 91 33.65 13.60 -19.65
CA THR A 91 34.06 14.34 -20.86
C THR A 91 33.82 13.61 -22.18
N ASP A 92 33.97 12.27 -22.21
CA ASP A 92 33.78 11.46 -23.42
C ASP A 92 32.31 11.27 -23.79
N PHE A 93 31.38 11.44 -22.80
CA PHE A 93 29.95 11.15 -22.97
C PHE A 93 29.04 12.23 -22.41
N ALA A 94 29.57 13.42 -22.10
CA ALA A 94 28.83 14.55 -21.52
C ALA A 94 27.53 14.87 -22.27
N GLY A 95 26.45 15.08 -21.53
CA GLY A 95 25.13 15.43 -22.06
C GLY A 95 24.38 14.30 -22.76
N ARG A 96 24.98 13.12 -22.91
CA ARG A 96 24.31 11.97 -23.54
C ARG A 96 23.49 11.17 -22.53
N PHE A 97 22.35 10.66 -22.96
CA PHE A 97 21.58 9.71 -22.17
C PHE A 97 22.37 8.40 -21.98
N CYS A 98 22.41 7.87 -20.75
CA CYS A 98 23.31 6.79 -20.38
C CYS A 98 23.13 5.53 -21.26
N LYS A 99 21.91 5.15 -21.61
CA LYS A 99 21.65 3.96 -22.45
C LYS A 99 22.06 4.16 -23.92
N ASP A 100 22.03 5.38 -24.41
CA ASP A 100 22.46 5.71 -25.77
C ASP A 100 23.99 5.69 -25.92
N ALA A 101 24.69 5.83 -24.79
CA ALA A 101 26.15 5.82 -24.76
C ALA A 101 26.78 4.41 -24.74
N ASP A 102 26.03 3.37 -24.44
CA ASP A 102 26.53 1.99 -24.22
C ASP A 102 27.46 1.51 -25.35
N ARG A 103 27.07 1.69 -26.61
CA ARG A 103 27.87 1.26 -27.78
C ARG A 103 29.20 2.00 -27.89
N ASP A 104 29.23 3.27 -27.56
CA ASP A 104 30.44 4.08 -27.61
C ASP A 104 31.35 3.83 -26.42
N ILE A 105 30.77 3.55 -25.25
CA ILE A 105 31.51 3.06 -24.07
C ILE A 105 32.24 1.73 -24.41
N ILE A 106 31.53 0.79 -24.99
CA ILE A 106 32.09 -0.50 -25.42
C ILE A 106 33.21 -0.29 -26.46
N ARG A 107 32.99 0.59 -27.44
CA ARG A 107 34.01 0.95 -28.45
C ARG A 107 35.24 1.57 -27.80
N ASN A 108 35.07 2.50 -26.87
CA ASN A 108 36.18 3.11 -26.14
C ASN A 108 37.01 2.06 -25.39
N LEU A 109 36.34 1.19 -24.61
CA LEU A 109 37.00 0.12 -23.87
C LEU A 109 37.75 -0.86 -24.80
N ARG A 110 37.18 -1.16 -25.96
CA ARG A 110 37.83 -2.03 -26.98
C ARG A 110 39.07 -1.38 -27.58
N THR A 111 38.98 -0.08 -27.91
CA THR A 111 40.13 0.68 -28.48
C THR A 111 41.28 0.78 -27.46
N ARG A 112 40.95 0.89 -26.17
CA ARG A 112 41.94 0.94 -25.09
C ARG A 112 42.49 -0.44 -24.69
N GLY A 113 41.99 -1.54 -25.29
CA GLY A 113 42.43 -2.89 -24.99
C GLY A 113 42.04 -3.44 -23.64
N VAL A 114 41.07 -2.84 -22.98
CA VAL A 114 40.58 -3.23 -21.63
C VAL A 114 39.26 -4.00 -21.68
N LEU A 115 38.64 -4.13 -22.85
CA LEU A 115 37.44 -4.94 -23.05
C LEU A 115 37.83 -6.41 -23.23
N PHE A 116 37.41 -7.25 -22.28
CA PHE A 116 37.62 -8.72 -22.41
C PHE A 116 36.56 -9.39 -23.29
N LYS A 117 35.27 -9.12 -23.01
CA LYS A 117 34.12 -9.76 -23.66
C LYS A 117 32.92 -8.84 -23.71
N GLU A 118 32.14 -8.95 -24.75
CA GLU A 118 30.84 -8.32 -24.90
C GLU A 118 29.77 -9.39 -25.09
N GLU A 119 28.65 -9.27 -24.38
CA GLU A 119 27.52 -10.18 -24.50
C GLU A 119 26.22 -9.37 -24.55
N VAL A 120 25.25 -9.82 -25.36
CA VAL A 120 23.89 -9.30 -25.35
C VAL A 120 23.06 -10.11 -24.37
N TYR A 121 22.61 -9.49 -23.31
CA TYR A 121 21.76 -10.11 -22.31
C TYR A 121 20.33 -9.59 -22.45
N ARG A 122 19.38 -10.52 -22.63
CA ARG A 122 17.95 -10.19 -22.64
C ARG A 122 17.34 -10.51 -21.29
N HIS A 123 16.69 -9.54 -20.68
CA HIS A 123 15.99 -9.68 -19.41
C HIS A 123 14.78 -8.75 -19.39
N ASP A 124 13.85 -8.99 -18.46
CA ASP A 124 12.76 -8.08 -18.19
C ASP A 124 13.32 -6.78 -17.60
N TYR A 125 12.83 -5.64 -18.08
CA TYR A 125 13.24 -4.34 -17.62
C TYR A 125 12.03 -3.52 -17.17
N PRO A 126 12.08 -2.83 -16.01
CA PRO A 126 10.97 -2.05 -15.52
C PRO A 126 10.80 -0.76 -16.32
N PHE A 127 9.56 -0.47 -16.71
CA PHE A 127 9.16 0.76 -17.35
C PHE A 127 8.23 1.57 -16.46
N CYS A 128 8.18 2.88 -16.69
CA CYS A 128 7.26 3.76 -15.99
C CYS A 128 5.81 3.37 -16.33
N TRP A 129 5.00 3.06 -15.32
CA TRP A 129 3.60 2.66 -15.53
C TRP A 129 2.70 3.78 -16.07
N ARG A 130 3.15 5.04 -15.96
CA ARG A 130 2.45 6.22 -16.54
C ARG A 130 2.96 6.61 -17.90
N ALA A 131 4.22 6.31 -18.18
CA ALA A 131 4.88 6.58 -19.47
C ALA A 131 5.54 5.27 -19.92
N MET A 132 4.74 4.39 -20.52
CA MET A 132 5.09 2.99 -20.80
C MET A 132 6.30 2.80 -21.71
N GLU A 133 6.73 3.84 -22.38
CA GLU A 133 7.91 3.84 -23.28
C GLU A 133 9.18 4.26 -22.55
N ASP A 134 9.06 4.82 -21.33
CA ASP A 134 10.18 5.31 -20.56
C ASP A 134 10.73 4.22 -19.62
N PRO A 135 11.97 3.72 -19.84
CA PRO A 135 12.61 2.81 -18.91
C PRO A 135 12.94 3.49 -17.59
N LEU A 136 12.81 2.77 -16.48
CA LEU A 136 13.22 3.29 -15.19
C LEU A 136 14.73 3.31 -15.07
N ILE A 137 15.25 4.32 -14.41
CA ILE A 137 16.67 4.44 -14.08
C ILE A 137 16.81 4.29 -12.56
N GLN A 138 17.72 3.46 -12.12
CA GLN A 138 18.14 3.43 -10.72
C GLN A 138 19.03 4.67 -10.48
N TYR A 139 18.69 5.44 -9.45
CA TYR A 139 19.33 6.70 -9.18
C TYR A 139 19.26 7.01 -7.68
N ALA A 140 20.39 7.19 -7.02
CA ALA A 140 20.44 7.53 -5.61
C ALA A 140 19.99 8.97 -5.38
N ARG A 141 19.00 9.16 -4.50
CA ARG A 141 18.49 10.47 -4.10
C ARG A 141 18.56 10.64 -2.59
N ARG A 142 18.82 11.86 -2.15
CA ARG A 142 18.64 12.21 -0.75
C ARG A 142 17.16 12.22 -0.43
N SER A 143 16.79 11.64 0.70
CA SER A 143 15.40 11.54 1.14
C SER A 143 15.33 11.72 2.65
N TRP A 144 14.18 12.14 3.13
CA TRP A 144 13.85 12.09 4.55
C TRP A 144 13.27 10.73 4.86
N PHE A 145 13.68 10.15 6.00
CA PHE A 145 13.27 8.83 6.42
C PHE A 145 12.67 8.87 7.82
N ILE A 146 11.64 8.03 8.04
CA ILE A 146 11.26 7.60 9.38
C ILE A 146 12.05 6.33 9.67
N ARG A 147 12.75 6.30 10.82
CA ARG A 147 13.54 5.14 11.24
C ARG A 147 12.62 4.04 11.82
N THR A 148 11.82 3.45 10.97
CA THR A 148 10.85 2.41 11.34
C THR A 148 11.51 1.14 11.84
N THR A 149 12.73 0.86 11.40
CA THR A 149 13.51 -0.31 11.86
C THR A 149 13.81 -0.28 13.35
N GLN A 150 13.91 0.90 13.96
CA GLN A 150 14.14 1.06 15.39
C GLN A 150 12.96 0.57 16.25
N GLU A 151 11.74 0.68 15.72
CA GLU A 151 10.49 0.39 16.44
C GLU A 151 9.76 -0.85 15.88
N ILE A 152 10.39 -1.60 14.99
CA ILE A 152 9.72 -2.67 14.25
C ILE A 152 9.18 -3.78 15.15
N GLU A 153 9.86 -4.10 16.26
CA GLU A 153 9.39 -5.13 17.19
C GLU A 153 8.07 -4.73 17.87
N ARG A 154 7.87 -3.44 18.14
CA ARG A 154 6.58 -2.93 18.62
C ARG A 154 5.49 -3.06 17.55
N VAL A 155 5.79 -2.71 16.30
CA VAL A 155 4.85 -2.86 15.18
C VAL A 155 4.44 -4.32 15.00
N LYS A 156 5.40 -5.26 15.09
CA LYS A 156 5.14 -6.70 15.04
C LYS A 156 4.25 -7.17 16.20
N ALA A 157 4.53 -6.72 17.41
CA ALA A 157 3.71 -7.05 18.58
C ALA A 157 2.26 -6.57 18.42
N ASN A 158 2.06 -5.34 17.91
CA ASN A 158 0.75 -4.79 17.63
C ASN A 158 0.02 -5.57 16.53
N ASN A 159 0.73 -6.00 15.49
CA ASN A 159 0.16 -6.85 14.44
C ASN A 159 -0.36 -8.20 15.01
N GLN A 160 0.31 -8.76 16.02
CA GLN A 160 -0.16 -10.00 16.67
C GLN A 160 -1.46 -9.80 17.45
N ALA A 161 -1.71 -8.62 18.00
CA ALA A 161 -2.94 -8.30 18.73
C ALA A 161 -4.18 -8.20 17.85
N VAL A 162 -4.03 -7.87 16.57
CA VAL A 162 -5.13 -7.70 15.61
C VAL A 162 -5.71 -9.06 15.20
N HIS A 163 -7.04 -9.14 15.11
CA HIS A 163 -7.74 -10.25 14.46
C HIS A 163 -7.75 -10.03 12.94
N TRP A 164 -7.11 -10.95 12.21
CA TRP A 164 -7.06 -10.94 10.73
C TRP A 164 -8.00 -11.99 10.16
N GLU A 165 -8.88 -11.56 9.27
CA GLU A 165 -9.69 -12.49 8.47
C GLU A 165 -9.29 -12.36 6.98
N PRO A 166 -8.64 -13.37 6.39
CA PRO A 166 -8.26 -14.66 6.98
C PRO A 166 -6.97 -14.57 7.83
N GLU A 167 -6.90 -15.39 8.85
CA GLU A 167 -5.81 -15.38 9.86
C GLU A 167 -4.40 -15.54 9.27
N HIS A 168 -4.25 -16.29 8.18
CA HIS A 168 -2.93 -16.51 7.56
C HIS A 168 -2.25 -15.24 7.05
N ILE A 169 -2.99 -14.14 6.86
CA ILE A 169 -2.41 -12.84 6.46
C ILE A 169 -1.54 -12.27 7.59
N LYS A 170 -1.92 -12.47 8.86
CA LYS A 170 -1.22 -11.98 10.03
C LYS A 170 0.27 -12.34 10.04
N SER A 171 0.58 -13.63 9.97
CA SER A 171 1.95 -14.16 9.98
C SER A 171 2.54 -14.30 8.56
N GLY A 172 1.67 -14.48 7.56
CA GLY A 172 2.07 -14.59 6.17
C GLY A 172 2.44 -13.25 5.56
N ARG A 173 1.54 -12.72 4.70
CA ARG A 173 1.87 -11.55 3.88
C ARG A 173 2.19 -10.29 4.67
N MET A 174 1.44 -9.99 5.73
CA MET A 174 1.72 -8.83 6.60
C MET A 174 2.95 -9.09 7.47
N GLY A 175 3.01 -10.24 8.16
CA GLY A 175 4.11 -10.58 9.05
C GLY A 175 5.45 -10.64 8.31
N GLN A 176 5.51 -11.30 7.15
CA GLN A 176 6.73 -11.36 6.32
C GLN A 176 7.18 -9.98 5.84
N PHE A 177 6.23 -9.08 5.53
CA PHE A 177 6.58 -7.71 5.16
C PHE A 177 7.19 -6.94 6.34
N LEU A 178 6.65 -7.11 7.54
CA LEU A 178 7.22 -6.51 8.76
C LEU A 178 8.59 -7.10 9.11
N GLU A 179 8.83 -8.40 8.87
CA GLU A 179 10.15 -9.01 9.07
C GLU A 179 11.22 -8.43 8.13
N GLY A 180 10.85 -8.14 6.89
CA GLY A 180 11.72 -7.50 5.91
C GLY A 180 11.66 -5.96 5.94
N ASN A 181 11.21 -5.34 7.04
CA ASN A 181 11.04 -3.89 7.11
C ASN A 181 12.36 -3.14 6.92
N VAL A 182 12.30 -2.06 6.16
CA VAL A 182 13.35 -1.07 5.99
C VAL A 182 12.84 0.30 6.42
N ASP A 183 13.74 1.24 6.72
CA ASP A 183 13.35 2.60 7.08
C ASP A 183 12.49 3.23 5.98
N TRP A 184 11.41 3.86 6.37
CA TRP A 184 10.43 4.41 5.43
C TRP A 184 10.93 5.71 4.81
N ALA A 185 11.26 5.70 3.52
CA ALA A 185 11.53 6.90 2.74
C ALA A 185 10.26 7.75 2.63
N LEU A 186 10.18 8.81 3.44
CA LEU A 186 8.97 9.59 3.65
C LEU A 186 8.77 10.68 2.59
N SER A 187 9.83 11.33 2.15
CA SER A 187 9.74 12.50 1.28
C SER A 187 9.50 12.17 -0.18
N ARG A 188 8.73 13.03 -0.86
CA ARG A 188 8.47 12.96 -2.29
C ARG A 188 8.76 14.31 -2.96
N GLU A 189 9.45 14.28 -4.09
CA GLU A 189 9.72 15.44 -4.94
C GLU A 189 8.52 15.71 -5.86
N ARG A 190 7.46 16.28 -5.29
CA ARG A 190 6.23 16.62 -6.00
C ARG A 190 5.77 18.01 -5.64
N PHE A 191 5.01 18.66 -6.55
CA PHE A 191 4.44 19.96 -6.25
C PHE A 191 3.26 19.84 -5.28
N TRP A 192 2.28 18.95 -5.57
CA TRP A 192 1.10 18.78 -4.74
C TRP A 192 1.23 17.60 -3.77
N GLY A 193 0.85 17.85 -2.54
CA GLY A 193 0.85 16.94 -1.40
C GLY A 193 0.98 17.71 -0.11
N THR A 194 0.94 17.02 1.02
CA THR A 194 1.19 17.60 2.34
C THR A 194 2.67 18.00 2.44
N PRO A 195 3.00 19.28 2.60
CA PRO A 195 4.37 19.73 2.70
C PRO A 195 5.08 19.14 3.92
N LEU A 196 6.31 18.69 3.76
CA LEU A 196 7.08 18.18 4.89
C LEU A 196 7.36 19.35 5.87
N PRO A 197 6.96 19.27 7.16
CA PRO A 197 7.03 20.37 8.11
C PRO A 197 8.42 20.50 8.73
N ILE A 198 9.44 20.56 7.87
CA ILE A 198 10.84 20.63 8.25
C ILE A 198 11.48 21.87 7.65
N TRP A 199 12.16 22.65 8.50
CA TRP A 199 12.99 23.79 8.10
C TRP A 199 14.45 23.49 8.38
N LYS A 200 15.29 23.87 7.46
CA LYS A 200 16.74 23.68 7.53
C LYS A 200 17.42 25.03 7.40
N ASN A 201 18.35 25.30 8.29
CA ASN A 201 19.23 26.46 8.21
C ASN A 201 20.18 26.30 7.01
N ASP A 202 20.24 27.32 6.17
CA ASP A 202 21.01 27.32 4.93
C ASP A 202 22.54 27.43 5.14
N GLU A 203 23.00 27.95 6.29
CA GLU A 203 24.43 28.05 6.63
C GLU A 203 24.90 26.93 7.59
N THR A 204 24.17 26.72 8.69
CA THR A 204 24.60 25.76 9.73
C THR A 204 24.18 24.34 9.42
N GLY A 205 23.16 24.15 8.56
CA GLY A 205 22.55 22.87 8.30
C GLY A 205 21.65 22.33 9.42
N ALA A 206 21.43 23.10 10.48
CA ALA A 206 20.54 22.75 11.58
C ALA A 206 19.10 22.53 11.08
N VAL A 207 18.40 21.57 11.68
CA VAL A 207 17.08 21.14 11.23
C VAL A 207 16.07 21.30 12.36
N GLU A 208 14.88 21.83 12.03
CA GLU A 208 13.74 21.92 12.93
C GLU A 208 12.49 21.33 12.28
N SER A 209 11.74 20.58 13.04
CA SER A 209 10.37 20.21 12.72
C SER A 209 9.40 21.14 13.42
N VAL A 210 8.27 21.43 12.77
CA VAL A 210 7.24 22.32 13.30
C VAL A 210 5.91 21.60 13.30
N GLY A 211 5.25 21.56 14.45
CA GLY A 211 4.02 20.79 14.66
C GLY A 211 2.72 21.55 14.40
N SER A 212 2.77 22.90 14.32
CA SER A 212 1.55 23.70 14.17
C SER A 212 1.81 25.07 13.53
N VAL A 213 0.74 25.69 13.03
CA VAL A 213 0.75 27.09 12.57
C VAL A 213 1.15 28.03 13.69
N ALA A 214 0.70 27.75 14.93
CA ALA A 214 1.05 28.57 16.10
C ALA A 214 2.56 28.60 16.31
N GLU A 215 3.23 27.47 16.24
CA GLU A 215 4.68 27.38 16.36
C GLU A 215 5.43 28.13 15.23
N ILE A 216 4.86 28.18 14.02
CA ILE A 216 5.41 29.00 12.92
C ILE A 216 5.33 30.47 13.28
N LEU A 217 4.16 30.93 13.78
CA LEU A 217 3.91 32.33 14.14
C LEU A 217 4.74 32.78 15.36
N GLU A 218 5.06 31.87 16.29
CA GLU A 218 5.99 32.14 17.39
C GLU A 218 7.43 32.46 16.87
N ARG A 219 7.84 31.75 15.79
CA ARG A 219 9.17 31.96 15.16
C ARG A 219 9.20 33.18 14.24
N ASN A 220 8.10 33.41 13.53
CA ASN A 220 7.93 34.53 12.61
C ASN A 220 6.45 34.98 12.61
N PRO A 221 6.10 36.05 13.34
CA PRO A 221 4.75 36.59 13.39
C PRO A 221 4.19 37.00 12.02
N ASP A 222 5.04 37.34 11.07
CA ASP A 222 4.67 37.75 9.70
C ASP A 222 4.77 36.60 8.69
N ALA A 223 4.93 35.37 9.14
CA ALA A 223 5.19 34.20 8.28
C ALA A 223 4.18 34.04 7.12
N PHE A 224 2.92 34.37 7.35
CA PHE A 224 1.85 34.24 6.37
C PHE A 224 1.36 35.56 5.76
N ALA A 225 2.05 36.69 5.97
CA ALA A 225 1.62 38.00 5.46
C ALA A 225 1.45 38.01 3.92
N HIS A 226 2.26 37.24 3.20
CA HIS A 226 2.14 37.05 1.75
C HIS A 226 0.86 36.32 1.33
N PHE A 227 0.42 35.32 2.10
CA PHE A 227 -0.85 34.62 1.88
C PHE A 227 -2.04 35.50 2.17
N GLU A 228 -2.03 36.24 3.30
CA GLU A 228 -3.09 37.16 3.66
C GLU A 228 -3.28 38.26 2.61
N LYS A 229 -2.17 38.78 2.07
CA LYS A 229 -2.22 39.73 0.96
C LYS A 229 -2.85 39.12 -0.30
N ALA A 230 -2.53 37.89 -0.64
CA ALA A 230 -3.12 37.20 -1.78
C ALA A 230 -4.61 36.93 -1.57
N LYS A 231 -5.00 36.49 -0.38
CA LYS A 231 -6.40 36.24 0.00
C LYS A 231 -7.24 37.52 -0.02
N ALA A 232 -6.68 38.65 0.38
CA ALA A 232 -7.36 39.94 0.27
C ALA A 232 -7.66 40.34 -1.20
N ALA A 233 -6.79 39.91 -2.15
CA ALA A 233 -6.98 40.12 -3.57
C ALA A 233 -7.89 39.05 -4.23
N ASP A 234 -7.91 37.84 -3.70
CA ASP A 234 -8.76 36.72 -4.14
C ASP A 234 -9.45 36.04 -2.94
N PRO A 235 -10.64 36.50 -2.57
CA PRO A 235 -11.40 35.95 -1.44
C PRO A 235 -11.82 34.46 -1.59
N THR A 236 -11.61 33.84 -2.75
CA THR A 236 -11.90 32.42 -2.98
C THR A 236 -10.80 31.51 -2.42
N LEU A 237 -9.62 32.06 -2.10
CA LEU A 237 -8.54 31.32 -1.43
C LEU A 237 -8.98 30.86 -0.04
N GLN A 238 -8.95 29.55 0.17
CA GLN A 238 -9.32 28.92 1.43
C GLN A 238 -8.14 28.95 2.41
N ASP A 239 -8.44 29.13 3.70
CA ASP A 239 -7.43 29.32 4.75
C ASP A 239 -6.44 28.16 4.86
N HIS A 240 -6.89 26.91 4.66
CA HIS A 240 -6.01 25.75 4.74
C HIS A 240 -4.89 25.77 3.68
N LEU A 241 -5.04 26.53 2.59
CA LEU A 241 -4.02 26.62 1.54
C LEU A 241 -2.74 27.31 2.02
N MET A 242 -2.79 28.10 3.09
CA MET A 242 -1.60 28.79 3.62
C MET A 242 -0.47 27.85 4.02
N VAL A 243 -0.80 26.61 4.43
CA VAL A 243 0.17 25.56 4.77
C VAL A 243 0.51 24.63 3.61
N HIS A 244 -0.01 24.90 2.40
CA HIS A 244 0.31 24.17 1.18
C HIS A 244 1.27 24.95 0.29
N LYS A 245 1.89 24.26 -0.67
CA LYS A 245 2.65 24.90 -1.76
C LYS A 245 1.72 25.75 -2.65
N PRO A 246 2.17 26.88 -3.12
CA PRO A 246 3.51 27.46 -2.95
C PRO A 246 3.68 28.31 -1.69
N TRP A 247 2.60 28.52 -0.94
CA TRP A 247 2.54 29.50 0.16
C TRP A 247 3.49 29.17 1.30
N ILE A 248 3.51 27.92 1.75
CA ILE A 248 4.36 27.49 2.87
C ILE A 248 5.87 27.56 2.51
N ASP A 249 6.23 27.49 1.22
CA ASP A 249 7.63 27.54 0.78
C ASP A 249 8.25 28.92 1.00
N SER A 250 7.43 29.96 1.13
CA SER A 250 7.88 31.34 1.42
C SER A 250 8.10 31.59 2.91
N VAL A 251 7.69 30.66 3.77
CA VAL A 251 7.84 30.79 5.22
C VAL A 251 9.26 30.50 5.65
N SER A 252 9.90 31.48 6.29
CA SER A 252 11.28 31.39 6.78
C SER A 252 11.46 32.24 8.06
N TRP A 253 12.52 31.96 8.81
CA TRP A 253 12.89 32.72 9.99
C TRP A 253 14.39 32.70 10.21
N THR A 254 14.87 33.60 11.08
CA THR A 254 16.22 33.64 11.63
C THR A 254 16.16 33.44 13.14
N LYS A 255 17.28 33.05 13.75
CA LYS A 255 17.43 32.98 15.20
C LYS A 255 18.51 33.90 15.68
N ASP A 256 18.30 34.57 16.82
CA ASP A 256 19.30 35.45 17.43
C ASP A 256 20.57 34.66 17.77
N GLY A 257 21.70 35.18 17.31
CA GLY A 257 23.02 34.60 17.57
C GLY A 257 23.36 33.38 16.68
N GLU A 258 22.51 32.99 15.75
CA GLU A 258 22.77 31.91 14.78
C GLU A 258 22.84 32.48 13.35
N PRO A 259 23.91 32.21 12.58
CA PRO A 259 23.97 32.63 11.18
C PRO A 259 23.02 31.87 10.31
N GLY A 260 22.65 32.44 9.16
CA GLY A 260 21.79 31.80 8.17
C GLY A 260 20.28 31.95 8.43
N VAL A 261 19.50 31.37 7.52
CA VAL A 261 18.01 31.43 7.51
C VAL A 261 17.47 30.05 7.49
N TYR A 262 16.49 29.77 8.34
CA TYR A 262 15.69 28.55 8.28
C TYR A 262 14.68 28.63 7.14
N ARG A 263 14.81 27.72 6.18
CA ARG A 263 13.93 27.59 5.02
C ARG A 263 13.33 26.20 4.98
N ARG A 264 12.08 26.11 4.58
CA ARG A 264 11.41 24.82 4.45
C ARG A 264 12.09 23.95 3.38
N VAL A 265 12.23 22.66 3.66
CA VAL A 265 12.68 21.68 2.66
C VAL A 265 11.62 21.52 1.56
N PRO A 266 12.00 21.40 0.25
CA PRO A 266 11.02 21.51 -0.85
C PRO A 266 10.08 20.32 -1.00
N GLU A 267 10.37 19.23 -0.35
CA GLU A 267 9.63 17.98 -0.49
C GLU A 267 8.23 18.03 0.14
N VAL A 268 7.39 17.10 -0.28
CA VAL A 268 6.09 16.77 0.35
C VAL A 268 6.16 15.39 0.99
N ILE A 269 5.25 15.10 1.88
CA ILE A 269 5.13 13.80 2.56
C ILE A 269 4.56 12.76 1.60
N ASP A 270 4.95 11.50 1.78
CA ASP A 270 4.31 10.36 1.15
C ASP A 270 2.83 10.31 1.51
N CYS A 271 1.94 10.22 0.52
CA CYS A 271 0.48 10.15 0.73
C CYS A 271 0.05 8.98 1.63
N TRP A 272 0.86 7.94 1.75
CA TRP A 272 0.61 6.84 2.70
C TRP A 272 0.76 7.26 4.16
N PHE A 273 1.55 8.30 4.44
CA PHE A 273 1.61 8.90 5.78
C PHE A 273 0.29 9.60 6.11
N ASP A 274 -0.21 10.44 5.20
CA ASP A 274 -1.49 11.13 5.40
C ASP A 274 -2.63 10.12 5.65
N SER A 275 -2.73 9.09 4.81
CA SER A 275 -3.75 8.05 4.98
C SER A 275 -3.56 7.22 6.25
N GLY A 276 -2.31 7.01 6.67
CA GLY A 276 -1.99 6.31 7.91
C GLY A 276 -2.28 7.12 9.18
N CYS A 277 -2.38 8.45 9.06
CA CYS A 277 -2.81 9.33 10.15
C CYS A 277 -4.33 9.35 10.36
N MET A 278 -5.13 8.75 9.48
CA MET A 278 -6.59 8.82 9.49
C MET A 278 -7.22 8.51 10.86
N PRO A 279 -6.77 7.50 11.63
CA PRO A 279 -7.42 7.16 12.91
C PRO A 279 -7.54 8.31 13.90
N PHE A 280 -6.59 9.25 13.89
CA PHE A 280 -6.58 10.41 14.77
C PHE A 280 -6.80 11.73 14.02
N ALA A 281 -6.32 11.85 12.79
CA ALA A 281 -6.45 13.07 12.00
C ALA A 281 -7.92 13.42 11.68
N GLN A 282 -8.80 12.43 11.45
CA GLN A 282 -10.22 12.66 11.22
C GLN A 282 -10.93 13.38 12.39
N TRP A 283 -10.39 13.26 13.59
CA TRP A 283 -10.91 13.93 14.79
C TRP A 283 -10.28 15.30 15.03
N GLY A 284 -9.17 15.60 14.33
CA GLY A 284 -8.32 16.76 14.62
C GLY A 284 -7.49 16.57 15.90
N PHE A 285 -7.34 15.33 16.36
CA PHE A 285 -6.52 15.01 17.54
C PHE A 285 -5.03 15.30 17.25
N PRO A 286 -4.25 15.85 18.21
CA PRO A 286 -4.60 16.12 19.60
C PRO A 286 -5.27 17.49 19.85
N HIS A 287 -5.45 18.33 18.84
CA HIS A 287 -5.87 19.72 18.99
C HIS A 287 -7.39 19.89 19.18
N GLN A 288 -8.18 18.93 18.68
CA GLN A 288 -9.65 18.95 18.74
C GLN A 288 -10.20 17.54 19.01
N ASN A 289 -11.44 17.48 19.48
CA ASN A 289 -12.25 16.25 19.60
C ASN A 289 -11.55 15.06 20.25
N ALA A 290 -10.77 15.29 21.30
CA ALA A 290 -10.04 14.22 22.00
C ALA A 290 -10.99 13.10 22.47
N ASP A 291 -12.17 13.45 23.03
CA ASP A 291 -13.16 12.46 23.47
C ASP A 291 -13.68 11.59 22.32
N GLY A 292 -13.88 12.19 21.14
CA GLY A 292 -14.28 11.46 19.92
C GLY A 292 -13.23 10.45 19.49
N PHE A 293 -11.96 10.85 19.53
CA PHE A 293 -10.83 9.96 19.25
C PHE A 293 -10.74 8.83 20.28
N GLU A 294 -10.80 9.13 21.58
CA GLU A 294 -10.71 8.11 22.64
C GLU A 294 -11.86 7.09 22.56
N GLY A 295 -13.05 7.50 22.11
CA GLY A 295 -14.19 6.62 21.94
C GLY A 295 -14.17 5.78 20.65
N ALA A 296 -13.28 6.07 19.70
CA ALA A 296 -13.22 5.43 18.36
C ALA A 296 -11.88 4.77 18.04
N PHE A 297 -10.91 4.85 18.95
CA PHE A 297 -9.58 4.24 18.75
C PHE A 297 -9.30 3.16 19.79
N PRO A 298 -8.88 1.95 19.37
CA PRO A 298 -8.78 1.48 17.97
C PRO A 298 -10.14 1.33 17.27
N ALA A 299 -10.17 1.34 15.95
CA ALA A 299 -11.38 1.08 15.18
C ALA A 299 -11.86 -0.37 15.37
N ASP A 300 -13.17 -0.62 15.38
CA ASP A 300 -13.73 -1.97 15.50
C ASP A 300 -13.27 -2.88 14.34
N PHE A 301 -13.31 -2.38 13.11
CA PHE A 301 -12.76 -3.11 11.97
C PHE A 301 -12.39 -2.19 10.80
N ILE A 302 -11.50 -2.70 9.94
CA ILE A 302 -11.24 -2.16 8.60
C ILE A 302 -11.31 -3.27 7.56
N THR A 303 -11.55 -2.89 6.30
CA THR A 303 -11.55 -3.84 5.19
C THR A 303 -11.01 -3.19 3.93
N GLU A 304 -10.08 -3.87 3.27
CA GLU A 304 -9.52 -3.52 1.96
C GLU A 304 -8.93 -4.78 1.30
N ALA A 305 -8.43 -4.63 0.07
CA ALA A 305 -7.81 -5.74 -0.64
C ALA A 305 -6.39 -6.07 -0.11
N VAL A 306 -5.93 -7.26 -0.43
CA VAL A 306 -4.68 -7.86 0.07
C VAL A 306 -3.41 -7.07 -0.29
N ASP A 307 -3.43 -6.24 -1.32
CA ASP A 307 -2.33 -5.37 -1.68
C ASP A 307 -2.06 -4.29 -0.62
N GLN A 308 -3.05 -3.96 0.22
CA GLN A 308 -2.92 -2.99 1.31
C GLN A 308 -2.06 -3.48 2.50
N THR A 309 -1.65 -4.73 2.52
CA THR A 309 -0.59 -5.20 3.43
C THR A 309 0.76 -4.51 3.19
N ARG A 310 0.95 -3.93 1.98
CA ARG A 310 2.10 -3.09 1.59
C ARG A 310 1.67 -1.66 1.25
N GLY A 311 0.63 -1.18 1.88
CA GLY A 311 0.05 0.14 1.69
C GLY A 311 -0.62 0.59 2.96
N TRP A 312 -1.95 0.76 2.93
CA TRP A 312 -2.70 1.38 4.02
C TRP A 312 -2.64 0.60 5.34
N PHE A 313 -2.73 -0.73 5.34
CA PHE A 313 -2.63 -1.51 6.58
C PHE A 313 -1.28 -1.33 7.27
N TYR A 314 -0.20 -1.30 6.48
CA TYR A 314 1.14 -1.07 7.00
C TYR A 314 1.29 0.35 7.55
N SER A 315 0.85 1.38 6.82
CA SER A 315 0.99 2.77 7.25
C SER A 315 0.17 3.07 8.50
N LEU A 316 -1.08 2.57 8.58
CA LEU A 316 -1.91 2.66 9.79
C LEU A 316 -1.22 2.03 11.00
N MET A 317 -0.76 0.78 10.85
CA MET A 317 -0.13 0.01 11.92
C MET A 317 1.16 0.69 12.40
N THR A 318 2.02 1.08 11.47
CA THR A 318 3.31 1.69 11.77
C THR A 318 3.14 3.04 12.45
N ILE A 319 2.33 3.95 11.88
CA ILE A 319 2.14 5.30 12.42
C ILE A 319 1.48 5.23 13.80
N SER A 320 0.43 4.44 13.99
CA SER A 320 -0.22 4.30 15.30
C SER A 320 0.73 3.72 16.35
N SER A 321 1.55 2.73 15.98
CA SER A 321 2.55 2.16 16.88
C SER A 321 3.62 3.16 17.31
N LEU A 322 4.01 4.06 16.41
CA LEU A 322 4.99 5.12 16.69
C LEU A 322 4.38 6.27 17.52
N MET A 323 3.14 6.64 17.23
CA MET A 323 2.48 7.79 17.86
C MET A 323 1.96 7.49 19.27
N PHE A 324 1.58 6.25 19.56
CA PHE A 324 0.90 5.87 20.80
C PHE A 324 1.61 4.75 21.58
N PRO A 325 2.94 4.87 21.83
CA PRO A 325 3.72 3.80 22.46
C PRO A 325 3.26 3.46 23.90
N GLU A 326 2.66 4.43 24.59
CA GLU A 326 2.22 4.28 25.99
C GLU A 326 0.80 3.73 26.13
N ARG A 327 0.07 3.51 25.02
CA ARG A 327 -1.28 2.96 25.08
C ARG A 327 -1.26 1.45 25.29
N ALA A 328 -2.25 0.94 26.00
CA ALA A 328 -2.46 -0.50 26.15
C ALA A 328 -2.79 -1.17 24.81
N HIS A 329 -3.48 -0.44 23.92
CA HIS A 329 -3.86 -0.88 22.58
C HIS A 329 -3.39 0.15 21.54
N PRO A 330 -2.10 0.16 21.17
CA PRO A 330 -1.57 1.12 20.20
C PRO A 330 -1.87 0.74 18.74
N HIS A 331 -2.43 -0.46 18.47
CA HIS A 331 -2.85 -0.87 17.14
C HIS A 331 -4.07 -0.08 16.67
N PRO A 332 -4.16 0.29 15.39
CA PRO A 332 -5.17 1.23 14.89
C PRO A 332 -6.57 0.60 14.69
N PHE A 333 -6.67 -0.72 14.70
CA PHE A 333 -7.90 -1.48 14.47
C PHE A 333 -7.84 -2.84 15.16
N GLU A 334 -9.00 -3.30 15.68
CA GLU A 334 -9.16 -4.61 16.32
C GLU A 334 -9.24 -5.74 15.28
N ASN A 335 -9.97 -5.51 14.21
CA ASN A 335 -10.23 -6.51 13.18
C ASN A 335 -9.86 -5.98 11.78
N CYS A 336 -9.20 -6.81 10.99
CA CYS A 336 -8.87 -6.52 9.60
C CYS A 336 -9.41 -7.60 8.67
N VAL A 337 -10.43 -7.25 7.89
CA VAL A 337 -10.99 -8.15 6.87
C VAL A 337 -10.29 -7.89 5.54
N VAL A 338 -9.50 -8.86 5.10
CA VAL A 338 -8.67 -8.72 3.90
C VAL A 338 -9.36 -9.38 2.71
N LEU A 339 -9.71 -8.59 1.71
CA LEU A 339 -10.34 -9.06 0.49
C LEU A 339 -9.29 -9.51 -0.54
N GLY A 340 -9.65 -10.47 -1.37
CA GLY A 340 -8.89 -10.82 -2.56
C GLY A 340 -9.07 -9.81 -3.70
N LEU A 341 -8.36 -10.02 -4.80
CA LEU A 341 -8.53 -9.20 -6.00
C LEU A 341 -9.75 -9.68 -6.79
N MET A 342 -10.48 -8.74 -7.37
CA MET A 342 -11.56 -9.06 -8.31
C MET A 342 -10.97 -9.31 -9.71
N THR A 343 -11.44 -10.37 -10.35
CA THR A 343 -11.00 -10.80 -11.68
C THR A 343 -12.21 -11.01 -12.61
N ASP A 344 -11.95 -10.92 -13.90
CA ASP A 344 -12.93 -11.27 -14.92
C ASP A 344 -13.13 -12.81 -15.05
N GLU A 345 -13.97 -13.25 -15.97
CA GLU A 345 -14.21 -14.66 -16.23
C GLU A 345 -12.94 -15.46 -16.53
N LYS A 346 -11.93 -14.81 -17.13
CA LYS A 346 -10.65 -15.43 -17.51
C LYS A 346 -9.63 -15.41 -16.39
N GLY A 347 -9.98 -14.84 -15.22
CA GLY A 347 -9.08 -14.68 -14.08
C GLY A 347 -8.10 -13.48 -14.19
N LYS A 348 -8.30 -12.58 -15.16
CA LYS A 348 -7.52 -11.36 -15.29
C LYS A 348 -8.07 -10.30 -14.33
N LYS A 349 -7.18 -9.60 -13.60
CA LYS A 349 -7.56 -8.51 -12.68
C LYS A 349 -8.43 -7.48 -13.40
N LEU A 350 -9.53 -7.05 -12.77
CA LEU A 350 -10.36 -5.97 -13.28
C LEU A 350 -9.60 -4.66 -13.28
N SER A 351 -9.63 -3.94 -14.40
CA SER A 351 -8.97 -2.65 -14.50
C SER A 351 -9.70 -1.69 -15.43
N LYS A 352 -9.68 -0.40 -15.11
CA LYS A 352 -10.21 0.67 -15.96
C LYS A 352 -9.52 0.72 -17.32
N ARG A 353 -8.24 0.37 -17.37
CA ARG A 353 -7.43 0.32 -18.60
C ARG A 353 -7.94 -0.75 -19.56
N ASP A 354 -8.17 -1.96 -19.03
CA ASP A 354 -8.57 -3.11 -19.85
C ASP A 354 -10.07 -3.12 -20.18
N LYS A 355 -10.86 -2.30 -19.48
CA LYS A 355 -12.34 -2.21 -19.63
C LYS A 355 -13.02 -3.57 -19.59
N ASN A 356 -12.51 -4.47 -18.74
CA ASN A 356 -12.94 -5.85 -18.63
C ASN A 356 -13.97 -6.08 -17.52
N TYR A 357 -14.78 -5.07 -17.23
CA TYR A 357 -15.90 -5.15 -16.29
C TYR A 357 -17.01 -4.16 -16.71
N THR A 358 -18.22 -4.44 -16.29
CA THR A 358 -19.34 -3.50 -16.41
C THR A 358 -19.28 -2.49 -15.27
N ASP A 359 -19.51 -1.20 -15.55
CA ASP A 359 -19.60 -0.18 -14.51
C ASP A 359 -20.64 -0.60 -13.46
N PRO A 360 -20.31 -0.58 -12.17
CA PRO A 360 -21.20 -1.01 -11.10
C PRO A 360 -22.56 -0.29 -11.10
N LEU A 361 -22.62 0.99 -11.43
CA LEU A 361 -23.88 1.73 -11.48
C LEU A 361 -24.76 1.23 -12.63
N VAL A 362 -24.16 1.00 -13.80
CA VAL A 362 -24.89 0.41 -14.96
C VAL A 362 -25.42 -0.96 -14.63
N LEU A 363 -24.64 -1.79 -13.92
CA LEU A 363 -25.09 -3.11 -13.49
C LEU A 363 -26.23 -2.99 -12.46
N MET A 364 -26.11 -2.09 -11.48
CA MET A 364 -27.14 -1.84 -10.47
C MET A 364 -28.45 -1.34 -11.08
N ASP A 365 -28.40 -0.47 -12.09
CA ASP A 365 -29.59 -0.01 -12.82
C ASP A 365 -30.30 -1.15 -13.54
N ARG A 366 -29.58 -2.15 -14.01
CA ARG A 366 -30.12 -3.29 -14.75
C ARG A 366 -30.74 -4.38 -13.86
N VAL A 367 -30.06 -4.74 -12.76
CA VAL A 367 -30.43 -5.90 -11.92
C VAL A 367 -30.84 -5.54 -10.51
N GLY A 368 -30.68 -4.28 -10.11
CA GLY A 368 -30.89 -3.80 -8.76
C GLY A 368 -29.64 -3.85 -7.86
N ALA A 369 -29.50 -2.87 -6.99
CA ALA A 369 -28.34 -2.77 -6.09
C ALA A 369 -28.24 -3.97 -5.13
N ASP A 370 -29.39 -4.48 -4.64
CA ASP A 370 -29.39 -5.63 -3.73
C ASP A 370 -28.87 -6.90 -4.39
N ALA A 371 -29.11 -7.09 -5.70
CA ALA A 371 -28.56 -8.23 -6.44
C ALA A 371 -27.04 -8.18 -6.53
N VAL A 372 -26.48 -6.99 -6.81
CA VAL A 372 -25.02 -6.79 -6.85
C VAL A 372 -24.40 -7.00 -5.47
N ARG A 373 -24.99 -6.40 -4.41
CA ARG A 373 -24.53 -6.58 -3.03
C ARG A 373 -24.57 -8.05 -2.61
N TRP A 374 -25.67 -8.74 -2.91
CA TRP A 374 -25.80 -10.17 -2.60
C TRP A 374 -24.75 -11.01 -3.31
N ALA A 375 -24.53 -10.78 -4.61
CA ALA A 375 -23.50 -11.50 -5.38
C ALA A 375 -22.09 -11.30 -4.79
N LEU A 376 -21.77 -10.10 -4.35
CA LEU A 376 -20.49 -9.78 -3.69
C LEU A 376 -20.36 -10.53 -2.36
N TYR A 377 -21.37 -10.49 -1.49
CA TYR A 377 -21.33 -11.21 -0.20
C TYR A 377 -21.29 -12.73 -0.38
N ALA A 378 -22.01 -13.27 -1.39
CA ALA A 378 -22.05 -14.71 -1.66
C ALA A 378 -20.75 -15.25 -2.27
N GLY A 379 -20.14 -14.47 -3.16
CA GLY A 379 -19.00 -14.89 -3.97
C GLY A 379 -17.64 -14.56 -3.39
N THR A 380 -17.54 -13.61 -2.44
CA THR A 380 -16.26 -13.14 -1.93
C THR A 380 -15.85 -13.90 -0.67
N VAL A 381 -14.86 -14.77 -0.81
CA VAL A 381 -14.17 -15.40 0.34
C VAL A 381 -12.98 -14.51 0.72
N PRO A 382 -12.87 -14.04 1.98
CA PRO A 382 -11.73 -13.23 2.41
C PRO A 382 -10.39 -13.85 2.02
N GLY A 383 -9.45 -13.02 1.54
CA GLY A 383 -8.12 -13.45 1.11
C GLY A 383 -8.02 -14.14 -0.25
N GLN A 384 -9.13 -14.52 -0.87
CA GLN A 384 -9.14 -15.20 -2.16
C GLN A 384 -9.58 -14.28 -3.29
N SER A 385 -8.92 -14.38 -4.46
CA SER A 385 -9.36 -13.66 -5.64
C SER A 385 -10.74 -14.18 -6.10
N THR A 386 -11.64 -13.26 -6.36
CA THR A 386 -13.02 -13.53 -6.73
C THR A 386 -13.23 -13.22 -8.21
N ARG A 387 -13.78 -14.18 -8.97
CA ARG A 387 -14.29 -13.90 -10.32
C ARG A 387 -15.64 -13.23 -10.19
N PHE A 388 -15.78 -12.06 -10.79
CA PHE A 388 -17.04 -11.32 -10.80
C PHE A 388 -17.40 -10.92 -12.22
N PHE A 389 -18.60 -11.27 -12.63
CA PHE A 389 -19.20 -10.96 -13.92
C PHE A 389 -20.70 -10.76 -13.75
N ASP A 390 -21.36 -10.17 -14.73
CA ASP A 390 -22.74 -9.72 -14.64
C ASP A 390 -23.73 -10.84 -14.30
N ASP A 391 -23.48 -12.06 -14.79
CA ASP A 391 -24.37 -13.20 -14.53
C ASP A 391 -24.43 -13.58 -13.03
N ALA A 392 -23.37 -13.33 -12.27
CA ALA A 392 -23.37 -13.58 -10.83
C ALA A 392 -24.45 -12.74 -10.11
N ALA A 393 -24.63 -11.48 -10.51
CA ALA A 393 -25.69 -10.62 -9.99
C ALA A 393 -27.08 -11.05 -10.50
N THR A 394 -27.18 -11.50 -11.75
CA THR A 394 -28.44 -12.04 -12.31
C THR A 394 -28.84 -13.32 -11.61
N ASP A 395 -27.91 -14.21 -11.30
CA ASP A 395 -28.15 -15.44 -10.54
C ASP A 395 -28.61 -15.14 -9.11
N ALA A 396 -28.05 -14.12 -8.45
CA ALA A 396 -28.49 -13.67 -7.15
C ALA A 396 -29.99 -13.29 -7.13
N VAL A 397 -30.47 -12.64 -8.19
CA VAL A 397 -31.90 -12.34 -8.35
C VAL A 397 -32.72 -13.63 -8.40
N ARG A 398 -32.32 -14.59 -9.25
CA ARG A 398 -33.10 -15.84 -9.50
C ARG A 398 -33.04 -16.77 -8.29
N GLU A 399 -31.91 -16.96 -7.70
CA GLU A 399 -31.68 -17.97 -6.67
C GLU A 399 -32.13 -17.56 -5.28
N PHE A 400 -32.11 -16.27 -4.98
CA PHE A 400 -32.46 -15.75 -3.66
C PHE A 400 -33.58 -14.72 -3.68
N LEU A 401 -33.38 -13.57 -4.33
CA LEU A 401 -34.31 -12.43 -4.20
C LEU A 401 -35.71 -12.74 -4.70
N LEU A 402 -35.85 -13.40 -5.87
CA LEU A 402 -37.15 -13.81 -6.40
C LEU A 402 -37.79 -14.90 -5.56
N LYS A 403 -37.04 -15.83 -5.01
CA LYS A 403 -37.61 -16.90 -4.15
C LYS A 403 -38.25 -16.30 -2.90
N ILE A 404 -37.53 -15.44 -2.18
CA ILE A 404 -38.06 -14.82 -0.96
C ILE A 404 -39.22 -13.86 -1.27
N TRP A 405 -39.10 -13.10 -2.37
CA TRP A 405 -40.20 -12.25 -2.86
C TRP A 405 -41.46 -13.04 -3.18
N ASN A 406 -41.34 -14.18 -3.88
CA ASN A 406 -42.46 -15.01 -4.20
C ASN A 406 -43.11 -15.64 -2.96
N VAL A 407 -42.33 -16.03 -1.96
CA VAL A 407 -42.87 -16.51 -0.66
C VAL A 407 -43.66 -15.40 0.03
N TYR A 408 -43.08 -14.20 0.09
CA TYR A 408 -43.73 -13.03 0.69
C TYR A 408 -45.02 -12.65 -0.08
N SER A 409 -44.95 -12.55 -1.38
CA SER A 409 -46.09 -12.22 -2.24
C SER A 409 -47.21 -13.25 -2.11
N PHE A 410 -46.86 -14.54 -2.08
CA PHE A 410 -47.82 -15.62 -1.83
C PHE A 410 -48.52 -15.43 -0.48
N PHE A 411 -47.78 -15.23 0.58
CA PHE A 411 -48.33 -14.99 1.93
C PHE A 411 -49.26 -13.79 1.94
N VAL A 412 -48.80 -12.61 1.44
CA VAL A 412 -49.58 -11.37 1.45
C VAL A 412 -50.90 -11.50 0.64
N THR A 413 -50.85 -12.18 -0.50
CA THR A 413 -52.04 -12.42 -1.33
C THR A 413 -53.14 -13.14 -0.54
N TYR A 414 -52.83 -14.26 0.08
CA TYR A 414 -53.82 -15.03 0.85
C TYR A 414 -54.18 -14.37 2.17
N ALA A 415 -53.25 -13.72 2.87
CA ALA A 415 -53.53 -12.94 4.09
C ALA A 415 -54.50 -11.81 3.83
N ASN A 416 -54.45 -11.17 2.64
CA ASN A 416 -55.43 -10.15 2.24
C ASN A 416 -56.81 -10.72 1.92
N ILE A 417 -56.85 -11.88 1.22
CA ILE A 417 -58.10 -12.58 0.92
C ILE A 417 -58.82 -12.97 2.21
N ASP A 418 -58.09 -13.53 3.18
CA ASP A 418 -58.61 -13.98 4.47
C ASP A 418 -58.79 -12.86 5.46
N ARG A 419 -58.40 -11.61 5.11
CA ARG A 419 -58.38 -10.45 6.01
C ARG A 419 -57.62 -10.73 7.30
N TRP A 420 -56.56 -11.53 7.22
CA TRP A 420 -55.70 -11.86 8.34
C TRP A 420 -54.95 -10.65 8.86
N THR A 421 -54.81 -10.55 10.20
CA THR A 421 -54.01 -9.53 10.86
C THR A 421 -53.01 -10.16 11.81
N ALA A 422 -51.92 -9.45 12.07
CA ALA A 422 -50.87 -9.91 12.97
C ALA A 422 -51.34 -9.98 14.45
N ALA A 423 -52.48 -9.35 14.77
CA ALA A 423 -53.11 -9.40 16.08
C ALA A 423 -53.91 -10.70 16.33
N ALA A 424 -54.11 -11.53 15.31
CA ALA A 424 -54.84 -12.80 15.46
C ALA A 424 -54.13 -13.72 16.48
N ALA A 425 -54.90 -14.43 17.28
CA ALA A 425 -54.40 -15.40 18.25
C ALA A 425 -53.55 -16.48 17.56
N ARG A 426 -52.43 -16.78 18.17
CA ARG A 426 -51.47 -17.78 17.62
C ARG A 426 -51.47 -19.01 18.52
N PRO A 427 -51.58 -20.24 17.96
CA PRO A 427 -51.39 -21.46 18.71
C PRO A 427 -50.03 -21.45 19.46
N ALA A 428 -50.01 -22.04 20.66
CA ALA A 428 -48.72 -22.31 21.33
C ALA A 428 -47.80 -23.16 20.47
N LEU A 429 -46.50 -23.07 20.64
CA LEU A 429 -45.51 -23.74 19.78
C LEU A 429 -45.78 -25.28 19.72
N ASN A 430 -46.11 -25.90 20.88
CA ASN A 430 -46.32 -27.33 20.98
C ASN A 430 -47.65 -27.78 20.31
N ASP A 431 -48.61 -26.88 20.12
CA ASP A 431 -49.87 -27.12 19.50
C ASP A 431 -49.87 -26.96 17.97
N ARG A 432 -48.72 -26.56 17.43
CA ARG A 432 -48.56 -26.37 15.99
C ARG A 432 -48.22 -27.70 15.28
N PRO A 433 -48.66 -27.87 14.02
CA PRO A 433 -48.26 -28.98 13.18
C PRO A 433 -46.72 -29.12 13.09
N ASP A 434 -46.23 -30.32 12.87
CA ASP A 434 -44.80 -30.62 12.77
C ASP A 434 -44.06 -29.76 11.74
N MET A 435 -44.66 -29.49 10.60
CA MET A 435 -44.10 -28.64 9.56
C MET A 435 -43.91 -27.18 10.02
N ASP A 436 -44.84 -26.68 10.83
CA ASP A 436 -44.75 -25.31 11.36
C ASP A 436 -43.67 -25.23 12.46
N ARG A 437 -43.60 -26.28 13.28
CA ARG A 437 -42.51 -26.38 14.30
C ARG A 437 -41.14 -26.51 13.65
N TRP A 438 -41.07 -27.32 12.57
CA TRP A 438 -39.82 -27.48 11.82
C TRP A 438 -39.34 -26.17 11.22
N VAL A 439 -40.17 -25.42 10.50
CA VAL A 439 -39.72 -24.17 9.84
C VAL A 439 -39.32 -23.11 10.87
N LEU A 440 -39.95 -23.08 12.05
CA LEU A 440 -39.53 -22.16 13.13
C LEU A 440 -38.21 -22.58 13.75
N ALA A 441 -37.95 -23.86 13.91
CA ALA A 441 -36.68 -24.39 14.38
C ALA A 441 -35.53 -24.09 13.38
N GLU A 442 -35.80 -24.27 12.08
CA GLU A 442 -34.87 -23.91 10.99
C GLU A 442 -34.57 -22.40 10.98
N LEU A 443 -35.60 -21.56 11.16
CA LEU A 443 -35.41 -20.11 11.25
C LEU A 443 -34.51 -19.73 12.43
N ASP A 444 -34.79 -20.30 13.60
CA ASP A 444 -34.01 -20.03 14.81
C ASP A 444 -32.55 -20.51 14.66
N ALA A 445 -32.34 -21.70 14.10
CA ALA A 445 -31.00 -22.21 13.79
C ALA A 445 -30.27 -21.33 12.78
N THR A 446 -30.98 -20.88 11.74
CA THR A 446 -30.42 -19.96 10.73
C THR A 446 -30.01 -18.62 11.34
N VAL A 447 -30.87 -18.03 12.18
CA VAL A 447 -30.57 -16.75 12.85
C VAL A 447 -29.31 -16.87 13.72
N ARG A 448 -29.17 -17.97 14.49
CA ARG A 448 -27.98 -18.19 15.31
C ARG A 448 -26.71 -18.35 14.45
N ALA A 449 -26.79 -19.18 13.40
CA ALA A 449 -25.68 -19.42 12.50
C ALA A 449 -25.25 -18.14 11.76
N VAL A 450 -26.21 -17.38 11.21
CA VAL A 450 -25.92 -16.11 10.53
C VAL A 450 -25.24 -15.11 11.48
N ARG A 451 -25.72 -14.98 12.73
CA ARG A 451 -25.07 -14.10 13.72
C ARG A 451 -23.64 -14.53 14.00
N GLN A 452 -23.44 -15.82 14.28
CA GLN A 452 -22.11 -16.37 14.56
C GLN A 452 -21.13 -16.11 13.39
N GLU A 453 -21.58 -16.31 12.15
CA GLU A 453 -20.71 -16.11 10.97
C GLU A 453 -20.41 -14.61 10.75
N LEU A 454 -21.40 -13.73 10.96
CA LEU A 454 -21.19 -12.29 10.84
C LEU A 454 -20.32 -11.72 11.97
N ASP A 455 -20.45 -12.21 13.20
CA ASP A 455 -19.59 -11.85 14.32
C ASP A 455 -18.13 -12.26 14.06
N GLY A 456 -17.93 -13.33 13.25
CA GLY A 456 -16.61 -13.76 12.77
C GLY A 456 -16.18 -13.14 11.44
N TYR A 457 -16.91 -12.15 10.91
CA TYR A 457 -16.65 -11.51 9.60
C TYR A 457 -16.70 -12.44 8.39
N LYS A 458 -17.40 -13.59 8.50
CA LYS A 458 -17.54 -14.60 7.45
C LYS A 458 -18.85 -14.45 6.67
N SER A 459 -19.05 -13.31 6.04
CA SER A 459 -20.28 -12.95 5.33
C SER A 459 -20.73 -13.99 4.29
N HIS A 460 -19.77 -14.59 3.57
CA HIS A 460 -20.02 -15.65 2.59
C HIS A 460 -20.64 -16.93 3.20
N MET A 461 -20.31 -17.23 4.46
CA MET A 461 -20.92 -18.36 5.18
C MET A 461 -22.33 -17.99 5.67
N ALA A 462 -22.53 -16.77 6.18
CA ALA A 462 -23.84 -16.26 6.56
C ALA A 462 -24.84 -16.34 5.38
N VAL A 463 -24.40 -15.96 4.18
CA VAL A 463 -25.21 -16.08 2.94
C VAL A 463 -25.60 -17.53 2.64
N ARG A 464 -24.71 -18.51 2.84
CA ARG A 464 -25.03 -19.92 2.64
C ARG A 464 -26.16 -20.41 3.57
N HIS A 465 -26.15 -19.99 4.83
CA HIS A 465 -27.24 -20.30 5.76
C HIS A 465 -28.55 -19.68 5.32
N LEU A 466 -28.55 -18.43 4.85
CA LEU A 466 -29.74 -17.76 4.32
C LEU A 466 -30.28 -18.46 3.06
N LEU A 467 -29.40 -18.84 2.13
CA LEU A 467 -29.79 -19.59 0.92
C LEU A 467 -30.47 -20.91 1.27
N GLY A 468 -29.89 -21.68 2.19
CA GLY A 468 -30.45 -22.96 2.65
C GLY A 468 -31.82 -22.78 3.29
N PHE A 469 -31.99 -21.78 4.15
CA PHE A 469 -33.27 -21.48 4.77
C PHE A 469 -34.35 -21.08 3.74
N VAL A 470 -34.02 -20.14 2.82
CA VAL A 470 -34.97 -19.67 1.81
C VAL A 470 -35.38 -20.83 0.86
N ASP A 471 -34.47 -21.72 0.53
CA ASP A 471 -34.77 -22.89 -0.27
C ASP A 471 -35.73 -23.84 0.48
N GLY A 472 -35.46 -24.17 1.74
CA GLY A 472 -36.34 -24.97 2.60
C GLY A 472 -37.70 -24.31 2.80
N LEU A 473 -37.75 -23.01 3.03
CA LEU A 473 -38.96 -22.23 3.17
C LEU A 473 -39.83 -22.29 1.91
N SER A 474 -39.24 -22.00 0.75
CA SER A 474 -39.95 -21.92 -0.53
C SER A 474 -40.34 -23.31 -1.09
N ASN A 475 -39.31 -24.16 -1.26
CA ASN A 475 -39.48 -25.43 -1.99
C ASN A 475 -40.03 -26.57 -1.13
N TRP A 476 -39.92 -26.47 0.19
CA TRP A 476 -40.43 -27.48 1.08
C TRP A 476 -41.64 -26.99 1.88
N TYR A 477 -41.48 -26.02 2.77
CA TYR A 477 -42.55 -25.58 3.68
C TYR A 477 -43.75 -25.01 2.93
N VAL A 478 -43.56 -23.95 2.13
CA VAL A 478 -44.67 -23.30 1.40
C VAL A 478 -45.31 -24.28 0.40
N ARG A 479 -44.49 -24.98 -0.36
CA ARG A 479 -45.01 -25.94 -1.38
C ARG A 479 -45.88 -27.04 -0.76
N ARG A 480 -45.51 -27.57 0.40
CA ARG A 480 -46.28 -28.61 1.07
C ARG A 480 -47.47 -28.07 1.85
N SER A 481 -47.43 -26.81 2.24
CA SER A 481 -48.47 -26.13 3.01
C SER A 481 -49.53 -25.42 2.13
N ARG A 482 -49.37 -25.41 0.81
CA ARG A 482 -50.26 -24.66 -0.11
C ARG A 482 -51.73 -24.88 0.14
N ALA A 483 -52.13 -26.15 0.30
CA ALA A 483 -53.55 -26.51 0.54
C ALA A 483 -54.14 -25.93 1.82
N ARG A 484 -53.31 -25.33 2.70
CA ARG A 484 -53.77 -24.67 3.93
C ARG A 484 -54.15 -23.20 3.69
N PHE A 485 -53.87 -22.65 2.52
CA PHE A 485 -54.12 -21.26 2.16
C PHE A 485 -55.36 -21.09 1.26
N TRP A 486 -55.93 -22.17 0.75
CA TRP A 486 -57.16 -22.16 0.00
C TRP A 486 -58.06 -23.30 0.40
#